data_e181e650c8335166d3126e79487bd6b9
#
_entry.id   e181e650c8335166d3126e79487bd6b9
#
_cell.length_a   1.000
_cell.length_b   1.000
_cell.length_c   1.000
_cell.angle_alpha   90.00
_cell.angle_beta   90.00
_cell.angle_gamma   90.00
#
_symmetry.space_group_name_H-M   'P 1'
#
loop_
_entity.id
_entity.type
_entity.pdbx_description
1 polymer ?
#
loop_
_entity_poly.entity_id
_entity_poly.type
_entity_poly.pdbx_seq_one_letter_code
_entity_poly.pdbx_strand_id
1 'polypeptide(L)'
;MTEPLIDKKLKGVNQRLKQANTGVTLIQKGNSLYARGTFPPKPGSAKTEPHQQEIALKVRAHPAGLKEAEARAKQIGTKIVLKEFDWASYSTRPLSTAEIKTVADWLRELKTDYFQRRLRTPKSESTWRISYHTYLKRLPQEDRLTTELLNQAIRNTIPDSCTRFSMCFACQTLGQFAGLEVGFVKALRGTYSSSRPKKRDLPTDEEIVEAILQLKNPQWRWVASMLATYGLRPHEIFHLDTQALESGQGSFIEVLDDTKTGERTVLPLYPEWVEQFNLRDKQLPEVSGHDNSRLGGSVSKHFRDEQMPFKPYDLRHCWAVRALQFGVPVSLAAKWMGHSVDVHTKTYQAWISGEVEDQVYEQSLQNLNRPQAPIVKQVEVEAKTQQNLDVSSSQFDSDPNQEVAKPQSLGLVEDFQVKAIMRAQPTPSAS
;
A
#
# COMPACT_ATOMS: atom_id res chain seq x y z
N MET A 1 62.12 11.69 9.58
CA MET A 1 60.87 12.18 10.21
C MET A 1 60.75 11.44 11.57
N THR A 2 60.84 12.17 12.67
CA THR A 2 60.76 11.62 14.05
C THR A 2 59.32 11.17 14.28
N GLU A 3 59.12 9.89 14.58
CA GLU A 3 57.84 9.26 14.92
C GLU A 3 57.17 10.08 16.09
N PRO A 4 55.87 10.42 16.01
CA PRO A 4 55.22 11.17 17.08
C PRO A 4 55.38 10.46 18.42
N LEU A 5 55.69 11.19 19.50
CA LEU A 5 55.95 10.68 20.84
C LEU A 5 54.87 9.69 21.34
N ILE A 6 53.65 9.88 20.90
CA ILE A 6 52.53 9.04 21.30
C ILE A 6 52.58 7.63 20.64
N ASP A 7 53.03 7.54 19.40
CA ASP A 7 53.14 6.26 18.69
C ASP A 7 54.20 5.37 19.31
N LYS A 8 55.33 5.93 19.70
CA LYS A 8 56.40 5.22 20.44
C LYS A 8 55.89 4.69 21.77
N LYS A 9 55.09 5.50 22.52
CA LYS A 9 54.50 5.10 23.79
C LYS A 9 53.41 4.06 23.61
N LEU A 10 52.59 4.15 22.56
CA LEU A 10 51.56 3.17 22.22
C LEU A 10 52.18 1.79 21.88
N LYS A 11 53.26 1.78 21.12
CA LYS A 11 54.01 0.54 20.87
C LYS A 11 54.49 -0.10 22.16
N GLY A 12 55.03 0.68 23.13
CA GLY A 12 55.46 0.17 24.41
C GLY A 12 54.31 -0.40 25.26
N VAL A 13 53.13 0.26 25.24
CA VAL A 13 51.93 -0.27 25.90
C VAL A 13 51.49 -1.59 25.27
N ASN A 14 51.44 -1.69 23.96
CA ASN A 14 51.07 -2.91 23.27
C ASN A 14 52.05 -4.06 23.52
N GLN A 15 53.32 -3.76 23.67
CA GLN A 15 54.32 -4.78 24.08
C GLN A 15 54.03 -5.34 25.47
N ARG A 16 53.71 -4.50 26.47
CA ARG A 16 53.31 -4.94 27.82
C ARG A 16 51.99 -5.72 27.82
N LEU A 17 50.99 -5.30 27.02
CA LEU A 17 49.75 -6.03 26.87
C LEU A 17 49.96 -7.43 26.25
N LYS A 18 50.86 -7.53 25.27
CA LYS A 18 51.30 -8.81 24.68
C LYS A 18 52.02 -9.71 25.69
N GLN A 19 52.95 -9.13 26.46
CA GLN A 19 53.66 -9.87 27.51
C GLN A 19 52.73 -10.39 28.62
N ALA A 20 51.66 -9.59 28.93
CA ALA A 20 50.64 -10.00 29.90
C ALA A 20 49.60 -10.95 29.30
N ASN A 21 49.75 -11.39 28.05
CA ASN A 21 48.87 -12.32 27.33
C ASN A 21 47.38 -11.96 27.38
N THR A 22 47.08 -10.65 27.29
CA THR A 22 45.71 -10.13 27.44
C THR A 22 44.79 -10.44 26.26
N GLY A 23 45.33 -10.87 25.11
CA GLY A 23 44.56 -11.04 23.85
C GLY A 23 44.04 -9.72 23.24
N VAL A 24 44.40 -8.56 23.82
CA VAL A 24 43.91 -7.26 23.42
C VAL A 24 45.08 -6.33 23.10
N THR A 25 44.97 -5.52 22.09
CA THR A 25 45.92 -4.46 21.70
C THR A 25 45.23 -3.11 21.65
N LEU A 26 45.97 -2.04 21.87
CA LEU A 26 45.47 -0.67 21.71
C LEU A 26 45.75 -0.15 20.30
N ILE A 27 44.79 0.51 19.72
CA ILE A 27 44.94 1.25 18.45
C ILE A 27 44.44 2.68 18.64
N GLN A 28 45.05 3.60 17.90
CA GLN A 28 44.60 5.00 17.83
C GLN A 28 43.81 5.23 16.55
N LYS A 29 42.65 5.88 16.67
CA LYS A 29 41.89 6.40 15.55
C LYS A 29 41.58 7.87 15.82
N GLY A 30 42.19 8.73 15.03
CA GLY A 30 42.14 10.17 15.30
C GLY A 30 42.68 10.49 16.69
N ASN A 31 41.90 11.17 17.50
CA ASN A 31 42.27 11.57 18.87
C ASN A 31 41.71 10.60 19.95
N SER A 32 41.34 9.37 19.60
CA SER A 32 40.72 8.39 20.50
C SER A 32 41.45 7.06 20.49
N LEU A 33 41.44 6.37 21.64
CA LEU A 33 42.01 5.04 21.80
C LEU A 33 40.92 3.96 21.78
N TYR A 34 41.24 2.84 21.12
CA TYR A 34 40.36 1.68 20.98
C TYR A 34 41.14 0.43 21.43
N ALA A 35 40.42 -0.52 22.03
CA ALA A 35 40.90 -1.88 22.27
C ALA A 35 40.51 -2.78 21.07
N ARG A 36 41.48 -3.45 20.45
CA ARG A 36 41.30 -4.41 19.39
C ARG A 36 41.64 -5.80 19.89
N GLY A 37 40.77 -6.78 19.68
CA GLY A 37 40.95 -8.16 20.09
C GLY A 37 39.90 -9.06 19.42
N THR A 38 40.03 -10.38 19.72
CA THR A 38 39.00 -11.36 19.32
C THR A 38 37.95 -11.43 20.42
N PHE A 39 36.72 -10.92 20.07
CA PHE A 39 35.60 -10.87 20.99
C PHE A 39 34.44 -11.75 20.52
N PRO A 40 33.59 -12.24 21.45
CA PRO A 40 32.35 -12.87 21.07
C PRO A 40 31.55 -12.02 20.10
N PRO A 41 30.69 -12.61 19.25
CA PRO A 41 29.81 -11.83 18.35
C PRO A 41 28.99 -10.83 19.13
N LYS A 42 28.76 -9.64 18.55
CA LYS A 42 27.84 -8.68 19.14
C LYS A 42 26.40 -9.22 19.10
N PRO A 43 25.58 -8.94 20.10
CA PRO A 43 24.16 -9.26 20.06
C PRO A 43 23.52 -8.78 18.76
N GLY A 44 22.81 -9.66 18.04
CA GLY A 44 22.20 -9.35 16.75
C GLY A 44 23.13 -9.45 15.53
N SER A 45 24.40 -9.87 15.70
CA SER A 45 25.32 -10.12 14.59
C SER A 45 24.95 -11.41 13.84
N ALA A 46 25.13 -11.43 12.51
CA ALA A 46 25.02 -12.66 11.71
C ALA A 46 26.18 -13.65 11.93
N LYS A 47 27.26 -13.24 12.61
CA LYS A 47 28.40 -14.09 12.93
C LYS A 47 28.17 -14.85 14.24
N THR A 48 28.43 -16.12 14.23
CA THR A 48 28.29 -17.02 15.41
C THR A 48 29.61 -17.24 16.15
N GLU A 49 30.76 -17.06 15.49
CA GLU A 49 32.06 -17.30 16.04
C GLU A 49 32.77 -16.02 16.50
N PRO A 50 33.64 -16.10 17.56
CA PRO A 50 34.48 -14.99 17.99
C PRO A 50 35.36 -14.50 16.83
N HIS A 51 35.41 -13.19 16.62
CA HIS A 51 36.20 -12.59 15.55
C HIS A 51 36.83 -11.27 15.99
N GLN A 52 37.78 -10.77 15.20
CA GLN A 52 38.47 -9.53 15.52
C GLN A 52 37.50 -8.35 15.46
N GLN A 53 37.41 -7.61 16.55
CA GLN A 53 36.55 -6.46 16.72
C GLN A 53 37.26 -5.35 17.51
N GLU A 54 36.65 -4.19 17.59
CA GLU A 54 37.19 -3.01 18.24
C GLU A 54 36.18 -2.42 19.25
N ILE A 55 36.70 -2.00 20.39
CA ILE A 55 35.94 -1.39 21.48
C ILE A 55 36.48 0.03 21.68
N ALA A 56 35.62 1.02 21.60
CA ALA A 56 35.96 2.42 21.90
C ALA A 56 36.20 2.54 23.43
N LEU A 57 37.39 2.94 23.83
CA LEU A 57 37.72 3.07 25.27
C LEU A 57 37.27 4.42 25.84
N LYS A 58 36.80 5.34 25.00
CA LYS A 58 36.41 6.71 25.41
C LYS A 58 37.54 7.47 26.10
N VAL A 59 38.78 7.17 25.73
CA VAL A 59 40.00 7.77 26.24
C VAL A 59 40.67 8.52 25.09
N ARG A 60 41.13 9.76 25.35
CA ARG A 60 41.87 10.52 24.36
C ARG A 60 43.31 10.00 24.22
N ALA A 61 43.85 10.10 23.01
CA ALA A 61 45.19 9.65 22.65
C ALA A 61 46.23 10.69 23.14
N HIS A 62 46.57 10.64 24.41
CA HIS A 62 47.66 11.41 25.06
C HIS A 62 48.36 10.54 26.12
N PRO A 63 49.55 10.92 26.62
CA PRO A 63 50.37 10.09 27.52
C PRO A 63 49.65 9.59 28.79
N ALA A 64 48.83 10.43 29.43
CA ALA A 64 48.04 10.02 30.58
C ALA A 64 46.89 9.09 30.19
N GLY A 65 46.23 9.35 29.05
CA GLY A 65 45.20 8.47 28.52
C GLY A 65 45.70 7.08 28.15
N LEU A 66 46.96 6.93 27.71
CA LEU A 66 47.55 5.60 27.45
C LEU A 66 47.62 4.72 28.69
N LYS A 67 47.88 5.29 29.88
CA LYS A 67 47.86 4.51 31.14
C LYS A 67 46.44 3.99 31.44
N GLU A 68 45.47 4.82 31.29
CA GLU A 68 44.04 4.48 31.49
C GLU A 68 43.61 3.43 30.48
N ALA A 69 43.95 3.62 29.20
CA ALA A 69 43.64 2.66 28.15
C ALA A 69 44.30 1.32 28.36
N GLU A 70 45.53 1.28 28.85
CA GLU A 70 46.24 0.04 29.23
C GLU A 70 45.50 -0.69 30.35
N ALA A 71 45.10 0.00 31.41
CA ALA A 71 44.36 -0.59 32.51
C ALA A 71 43.03 -1.19 32.03
N ARG A 72 42.27 -0.43 31.20
CA ARG A 72 41.01 -0.90 30.60
C ARG A 72 41.21 -2.09 29.67
N ALA A 73 42.29 -2.11 28.86
CA ALA A 73 42.62 -3.25 28.01
C ALA A 73 42.93 -4.51 28.80
N LYS A 74 43.62 -4.40 29.91
CA LYS A 74 43.90 -5.53 30.84
C LYS A 74 42.60 -6.08 31.44
N GLN A 75 41.71 -5.20 31.91
CA GLN A 75 40.38 -5.62 32.42
C GLN A 75 39.55 -6.34 31.35
N ILE A 76 39.56 -5.85 30.11
CA ILE A 76 38.87 -6.51 28.98
C ILE A 76 39.47 -7.92 28.76
N GLY A 77 40.80 -8.02 28.70
CA GLY A 77 41.48 -9.30 28.55
C GLY A 77 41.15 -10.31 29.66
N THR A 78 41.12 -9.88 30.91
CA THR A 78 40.70 -10.68 32.04
C THR A 78 39.27 -11.23 31.89
N LYS A 79 38.33 -10.33 31.52
CA LYS A 79 36.92 -10.75 31.31
C LYS A 79 36.78 -11.77 30.17
N ILE A 80 37.57 -11.66 29.11
CA ILE A 80 37.57 -12.63 28.01
C ILE A 80 38.01 -14.00 28.52
N VAL A 81 39.15 -14.07 29.28
CA VAL A 81 39.70 -15.29 29.83
C VAL A 81 38.72 -15.96 30.79
N LEU A 82 38.05 -15.17 31.64
CA LEU A 82 37.07 -15.65 32.61
C LEU A 82 35.70 -15.99 31.97
N LYS A 83 35.51 -15.75 30.67
CA LYS A 83 34.24 -15.90 29.97
C LYS A 83 33.12 -15.00 30.51
N GLU A 84 33.51 -13.90 31.15
CA GLU A 84 32.63 -12.88 31.73
C GLU A 84 32.47 -11.64 30.80
N PHE A 85 32.97 -11.75 29.59
CA PHE A 85 32.88 -10.62 28.63
C PHE A 85 31.44 -10.42 28.18
N ASP A 86 30.91 -9.22 28.41
CA ASP A 86 29.59 -8.78 27.94
C ASP A 86 29.68 -7.47 27.18
N TRP A 87 29.11 -7.43 25.94
CA TRP A 87 29.05 -6.25 25.11
C TRP A 87 28.24 -5.10 25.74
N ALA A 88 27.29 -5.39 26.62
CA ALA A 88 26.50 -4.35 27.29
C ALA A 88 27.39 -3.38 28.08
N SER A 89 28.51 -3.87 28.62
CA SER A 89 29.50 -3.07 29.37
C SER A 89 30.30 -2.09 28.46
N TYR A 90 30.33 -2.30 27.16
CA TYR A 90 31.14 -1.56 26.17
C TYR A 90 30.33 -0.89 25.10
N SER A 91 29.02 -1.01 25.16
CA SER A 91 28.14 -0.27 24.23
C SER A 91 28.35 1.25 24.42
N THR A 92 28.40 1.97 23.30
CA THR A 92 28.73 3.41 23.27
C THR A 92 27.66 4.30 23.90
N ARG A 93 26.59 3.74 24.41
CA ARG A 93 25.57 4.43 25.16
C ARG A 93 25.75 4.08 26.64
N PRO A 94 26.19 5.01 27.53
CA PRO A 94 26.07 4.75 28.94
C PRO A 94 24.59 4.47 29.21
N LEU A 95 24.29 3.32 29.79
CA LEU A 95 23.10 3.20 30.60
C LEU A 95 23.31 4.18 31.75
N SER A 96 22.91 5.44 31.56
CA SER A 96 22.68 6.31 32.69
C SER A 96 21.68 5.57 33.57
N THR A 97 21.85 5.62 34.86
CA THR A 97 20.84 5.34 35.88
C THR A 97 19.63 6.32 35.76
N ALA A 98 19.51 7.05 34.64
CA ALA A 98 18.35 7.75 34.20
C ALA A 98 17.29 6.73 33.85
N GLU A 99 16.30 6.63 34.70
CA GLU A 99 14.99 5.98 34.59
C GLU A 99 14.85 5.04 33.38
N ILE A 100 14.73 3.76 33.67
CA ILE A 100 14.45 2.73 32.65
C ILE A 100 13.12 3.14 32.01
N LYS A 101 13.18 3.75 30.83
CA LYS A 101 11.99 4.21 30.15
C LYS A 101 11.09 3.04 29.80
N THR A 102 9.85 3.17 30.22
CA THR A 102 8.78 2.22 29.87
C THR A 102 8.33 2.40 28.44
N VAL A 103 7.53 1.46 27.93
CA VAL A 103 6.85 1.60 26.64
C VAL A 103 6.01 2.88 26.62
N ALA A 104 5.30 3.19 27.71
CA ALA A 104 4.48 4.40 27.84
C ALA A 104 5.33 5.69 27.70
N ASP A 105 6.53 5.71 28.27
CA ASP A 105 7.43 6.87 28.16
C ASP A 105 7.90 7.07 26.72
N TRP A 106 8.34 5.99 26.07
CA TRP A 106 8.75 6.04 24.66
C TRP A 106 7.60 6.43 23.72
N LEU A 107 6.39 5.97 24.00
CA LEU A 107 5.21 6.34 23.22
C LEU A 107 4.86 7.83 23.38
N ARG A 108 5.00 8.38 24.59
CA ARG A 108 4.80 9.80 24.88
C ARG A 108 5.81 10.66 24.13
N GLU A 109 7.09 10.27 24.17
CA GLU A 109 8.18 10.97 23.47
C GLU A 109 7.99 10.89 21.94
N LEU A 110 7.66 9.73 21.41
CA LEU A 110 7.37 9.55 19.98
C LEU A 110 6.19 10.42 19.52
N LYS A 111 5.14 10.54 20.35
CA LYS A 111 4.00 11.42 20.09
C LYS A 111 4.43 12.88 20.03
N THR A 112 5.26 13.29 20.97
CA THR A 112 5.80 14.67 21.04
C THR A 112 6.62 14.96 19.80
N ASP A 113 7.57 14.08 19.43
CA ASP A 113 8.39 14.21 18.23
C ASP A 113 7.55 14.23 16.94
N TYR A 114 6.50 13.40 16.86
CA TYR A 114 5.60 13.37 15.73
C TYR A 114 4.93 14.73 15.49
N PHE A 115 4.44 15.40 16.56
CA PHE A 115 3.78 16.69 16.45
C PHE A 115 4.74 17.89 16.44
N GLN A 116 6.01 17.72 16.81
CA GLN A 116 7.05 18.72 16.54
C GLN A 116 7.37 18.84 15.05
N ARG A 117 7.28 17.70 14.32
CA ARG A 117 7.56 17.65 12.88
C ARG A 117 6.33 17.87 12.00
N ARG A 118 5.13 17.94 12.57
CA ARG A 118 3.85 18.06 11.82
C ARG A 118 2.93 19.04 12.51
N LEU A 119 2.27 19.86 11.70
CA LEU A 119 1.21 20.72 12.21
C LEU A 119 0.12 19.83 12.87
N ARG A 120 -0.32 20.25 14.06
CA ARG A 120 -1.36 19.52 14.79
C ARG A 120 -2.73 19.92 14.28
N THR A 121 -3.29 19.08 13.42
CA THR A 121 -4.59 19.23 12.78
C THR A 121 -5.46 18.01 13.07
N PRO A 122 -6.80 18.05 12.88
CA PRO A 122 -7.66 16.87 13.00
C PRO A 122 -7.17 15.71 12.15
N LYS A 123 -6.59 15.99 10.97
CA LYS A 123 -6.02 15.00 10.06
C LYS A 123 -4.77 14.33 10.64
N SER A 124 -3.83 15.10 11.16
CA SER A 124 -2.59 14.56 11.75
C SER A 124 -2.86 13.81 13.05
N GLU A 125 -3.82 14.29 13.88
CA GLU A 125 -4.31 13.57 15.07
C GLU A 125 -4.94 12.21 14.70
N SER A 126 -5.79 12.19 13.68
CA SER A 126 -6.38 10.95 13.19
C SER A 126 -5.32 9.97 12.66
N THR A 127 -4.33 10.47 11.93
CA THR A 127 -3.20 9.66 11.43
C THR A 127 -2.40 9.08 12.60
N TRP A 128 -2.05 9.88 13.61
CA TRP A 128 -1.39 9.40 14.82
C TRP A 128 -2.18 8.28 15.48
N ARG A 129 -3.48 8.51 15.70
CA ARG A 129 -4.38 7.55 16.36
C ARG A 129 -4.45 6.23 15.61
N ILE A 130 -4.68 6.27 14.29
CA ILE A 130 -4.94 5.09 13.46
C ILE A 130 -3.65 4.31 13.14
N SER A 131 -2.56 5.01 12.77
CA SER A 131 -1.36 4.36 12.28
C SER A 131 -0.36 3.96 13.38
N TYR A 132 -0.41 4.63 14.54
CA TYR A 132 0.56 4.41 15.63
C TYR A 132 -0.12 4.01 16.93
N HIS A 133 -0.94 4.87 17.52
CA HIS A 133 -1.48 4.66 18.85
C HIS A 133 -2.33 3.39 18.97
N THR A 134 -3.18 3.10 17.99
CA THR A 134 -4.05 1.90 17.98
C THR A 134 -3.25 0.60 18.12
N TYR A 135 -2.05 0.55 17.59
CA TYR A 135 -1.17 -0.62 17.64
C TYR A 135 -0.25 -0.59 18.86
N LEU A 136 0.40 0.53 19.11
CA LEU A 136 1.39 0.66 20.19
C LEU A 136 0.78 0.61 21.59
N LYS A 137 -0.49 1.02 21.77
CA LYS A 137 -1.21 0.86 23.04
C LYS A 137 -1.45 -0.60 23.44
N ARG A 138 -1.28 -1.56 22.52
CA ARG A 138 -1.41 -3.00 22.79
C ARG A 138 -0.14 -3.60 23.43
N LEU A 139 0.96 -2.86 23.39
CA LEU A 139 2.19 -3.26 24.08
C LEU A 139 2.01 -3.11 25.59
N PRO A 140 2.68 -3.93 26.42
CA PRO A 140 2.71 -3.74 27.87
C PRO A 140 3.32 -2.36 28.20
N GLN A 141 2.50 -1.44 28.67
CA GLN A 141 2.87 -0.03 28.79
C GLN A 141 3.91 0.22 29.91
N GLU A 142 3.84 -0.57 30.96
CA GLU A 142 4.73 -0.45 32.13
C GLU A 142 6.08 -1.18 31.97
N ASP A 143 6.17 -2.03 30.94
CA ASP A 143 7.37 -2.81 30.68
C ASP A 143 8.45 -1.97 30.00
N ARG A 144 9.70 -2.39 30.17
CA ARG A 144 10.82 -1.85 29.42
C ARG A 144 10.67 -2.18 27.93
N LEU A 145 10.85 -1.17 27.07
CA LEU A 145 10.85 -1.40 25.62
C LEU A 145 12.10 -2.16 25.19
N THR A 146 11.91 -3.34 24.60
CA THR A 146 12.98 -4.19 24.07
C THR A 146 12.68 -4.68 22.66
N THR A 147 13.70 -5.15 21.95
CA THR A 147 13.56 -5.77 20.62
C THR A 147 12.66 -7.02 20.69
N GLU A 148 12.81 -7.83 21.74
CA GLU A 148 12.03 -9.05 21.97
C GLU A 148 10.56 -8.76 22.18
N LEU A 149 10.23 -7.71 22.94
CA LEU A 149 8.85 -7.27 23.16
C LEU A 149 8.19 -6.86 21.85
N LEU A 150 8.88 -6.07 21.02
CA LEU A 150 8.38 -5.68 19.70
C LEU A 150 8.18 -6.89 18.77
N ASN A 151 9.15 -7.81 18.76
CA ASN A 151 9.08 -9.05 17.98
C ASN A 151 7.86 -9.89 18.38
N GLN A 152 7.66 -10.11 19.69
CA GLN A 152 6.54 -10.88 20.21
C GLN A 152 5.20 -10.22 19.89
N ALA A 153 5.10 -8.90 20.05
CA ALA A 153 3.88 -8.17 19.72
C ALA A 153 3.47 -8.31 18.24
N ILE A 154 4.45 -8.29 17.33
CA ILE A 154 4.19 -8.53 15.92
C ILE A 154 3.76 -9.99 15.70
N ARG A 155 4.45 -10.98 16.27
CA ARG A 155 4.14 -12.41 16.13
C ARG A 155 2.73 -12.76 16.63
N ASN A 156 2.24 -12.07 17.63
CA ASN A 156 0.89 -12.25 18.20
C ASN A 156 -0.24 -11.76 17.27
N THR A 157 0.08 -11.16 16.13
CA THR A 157 -0.92 -10.80 15.12
C THR A 157 -1.05 -11.91 14.05
N ILE A 158 -2.18 -11.95 13.35
CA ILE A 158 -2.43 -12.93 12.28
C ILE A 158 -1.46 -12.68 11.12
N PRO A 159 -0.71 -13.69 10.64
CA PRO A 159 0.15 -13.56 9.45
C PRO A 159 -0.61 -13.03 8.24
N ASP A 160 0.11 -12.34 7.34
CA ASP A 160 -0.43 -11.79 6.08
C ASP A 160 -1.72 -10.96 6.21
N SER A 161 -1.92 -10.33 7.37
CA SER A 161 -3.08 -9.48 7.65
C SER A 161 -2.73 -7.99 7.64
N CYS A 162 -3.74 -7.15 7.42
CA CYS A 162 -3.64 -5.69 7.59
C CYS A 162 -3.15 -5.31 8.99
N THR A 163 -3.59 -6.04 10.02
CA THR A 163 -3.17 -5.82 11.40
C THR A 163 -1.69 -6.09 11.58
N ARG A 164 -1.17 -7.21 11.01
CA ARG A 164 0.26 -7.54 11.02
C ARG A 164 1.08 -6.44 10.33
N PHE A 165 0.67 -6.03 9.14
CA PHE A 165 1.32 -4.97 8.37
C PHE A 165 1.42 -3.66 9.16
N SER A 166 0.31 -3.23 9.76
CA SER A 166 0.26 -1.99 10.54
C SER A 166 1.02 -2.08 11.87
N MET A 167 0.99 -3.23 12.54
CA MET A 167 1.79 -3.49 13.74
C MET A 167 3.28 -3.43 13.41
N CYS A 168 3.71 -4.03 12.30
CA CYS A 168 5.10 -3.94 11.82
C CYS A 168 5.52 -2.49 11.61
N PHE A 169 4.69 -1.68 10.94
CA PHE A 169 4.98 -0.27 10.70
C PHE A 169 5.11 0.52 12.00
N ALA A 170 4.17 0.35 12.94
CA ALA A 170 4.18 1.05 14.21
C ALA A 170 5.36 0.64 15.09
N CYS A 171 5.64 -0.67 15.22
CA CYS A 171 6.75 -1.20 16.00
C CYS A 171 8.11 -0.80 15.40
N GLN A 172 8.24 -0.80 14.07
CA GLN A 172 9.45 -0.33 13.41
C GLN A 172 9.72 1.14 13.72
N THR A 173 8.69 1.99 13.64
CA THR A 173 8.81 3.42 13.94
C THR A 173 9.22 3.65 15.41
N LEU A 174 8.57 2.98 16.36
CA LEU A 174 8.88 3.11 17.78
C LEU A 174 10.29 2.59 18.09
N GLY A 175 10.65 1.42 17.56
CA GLY A 175 11.95 0.82 17.78
C GLY A 175 13.10 1.65 17.21
N GLN A 176 12.94 2.18 15.99
CA GLN A 176 13.92 3.11 15.40
C GLN A 176 14.06 4.38 16.22
N PHE A 177 12.96 4.96 16.67
CA PHE A 177 12.97 6.15 17.53
C PHE A 177 13.69 5.90 18.86
N ALA A 178 13.49 4.72 19.45
CA ALA A 178 14.16 4.29 20.68
C ALA A 178 15.61 3.80 20.47
N GLY A 179 16.10 3.74 19.22
CA GLY A 179 17.45 3.28 18.88
C GLY A 179 17.64 1.77 19.03
N LEU A 180 16.56 0.99 18.91
CA LEU A 180 16.59 -0.48 18.93
C LEU A 180 16.86 -1.04 17.52
N GLU A 181 17.42 -2.25 17.47
CA GLU A 181 17.56 -3.02 16.23
C GLU A 181 16.20 -3.59 15.81
N VAL A 182 15.70 -3.16 14.65
CA VAL A 182 14.36 -3.55 14.13
C VAL A 182 14.42 -4.24 12.76
N GLY A 183 15.59 -4.73 12.35
CA GLY A 183 15.77 -5.42 11.06
C GLY A 183 14.87 -6.64 10.87
N PHE A 184 14.51 -7.32 11.94
CA PHE A 184 13.60 -8.47 11.94
C PHE A 184 12.18 -8.14 11.45
N VAL A 185 11.73 -6.89 11.56
CA VAL A 185 10.36 -6.48 11.17
C VAL A 185 10.09 -6.78 9.71
N LYS A 186 11.09 -6.61 8.83
CA LYS A 186 10.96 -6.89 7.39
C LYS A 186 10.59 -8.37 7.13
N ALA A 187 11.20 -9.29 7.86
CA ALA A 187 10.93 -10.73 7.74
C ALA A 187 9.51 -11.11 8.26
N LEU A 188 9.01 -10.40 9.30
CA LEU A 188 7.71 -10.69 9.90
C LEU A 188 6.53 -10.04 9.18
N ARG A 189 6.78 -9.08 8.28
CA ARG A 189 5.74 -8.28 7.61
C ARG A 189 4.81 -9.11 6.72
N GLY A 190 5.33 -10.20 6.14
CA GLY A 190 4.55 -11.04 5.21
C GLY A 190 4.31 -10.39 3.86
N THR A 191 3.35 -10.93 3.11
CA THR A 191 3.02 -10.56 1.73
C THR A 191 1.77 -9.68 1.62
N TYR A 192 1.15 -9.29 2.74
CA TYR A 192 -0.03 -8.43 2.72
C TYR A 192 0.23 -7.14 1.95
N SER A 193 -0.69 -6.83 1.06
CA SER A 193 -0.73 -5.57 0.31
C SER A 193 -2.15 -5.03 0.27
N SER A 194 -2.32 -3.78 0.68
CA SER A 194 -3.59 -3.06 0.53
C SER A 194 -3.98 -2.82 -0.94
N SER A 195 -3.03 -3.00 -1.86
CA SER A 195 -3.23 -2.83 -3.30
C SER A 195 -3.83 -4.07 -3.98
N ARG A 196 -4.14 -5.12 -3.23
CA ARG A 196 -4.83 -6.33 -3.72
C ARG A 196 -6.18 -6.46 -3.01
N PRO A 197 -7.18 -5.63 -3.37
CA PRO A 197 -8.50 -5.77 -2.81
C PRO A 197 -9.08 -7.12 -3.20
N LYS A 198 -9.69 -7.83 -2.23
CA LYS A 198 -10.50 -9.00 -2.55
C LYS A 198 -11.80 -8.51 -3.19
N LYS A 199 -12.22 -9.14 -4.30
CA LYS A 199 -13.55 -8.95 -4.84
C LYS A 199 -14.56 -9.23 -3.72
N ARG A 200 -15.50 -8.33 -3.53
CA ARG A 200 -16.58 -8.46 -2.55
C ARG A 200 -17.84 -8.87 -3.27
N ASP A 201 -18.68 -9.61 -2.61
CA ASP A 201 -20.04 -9.76 -3.04
C ASP A 201 -20.76 -8.44 -2.75
N LEU A 202 -21.19 -7.77 -3.79
CA LEU A 202 -21.90 -6.50 -3.71
C LEU A 202 -23.39 -6.75 -3.90
N PRO A 203 -24.26 -5.98 -3.22
CA PRO A 203 -25.69 -6.07 -3.46
C PRO A 203 -26.04 -5.64 -4.88
N THR A 204 -27.09 -6.20 -5.44
CA THR A 204 -27.71 -5.75 -6.70
C THR A 204 -28.41 -4.41 -6.50
N ASP A 205 -28.76 -3.74 -7.59
CA ASP A 205 -29.48 -2.46 -7.49
C ASP A 205 -30.90 -2.65 -6.92
N GLU A 206 -31.54 -3.78 -7.19
CA GLU A 206 -32.83 -4.16 -6.63
C GLU A 206 -32.75 -4.38 -5.13
N GLU A 207 -31.75 -5.12 -4.65
CA GLU A 207 -31.50 -5.36 -3.22
C GLU A 207 -31.21 -4.04 -2.48
N ILE A 208 -30.50 -3.11 -3.14
CA ILE A 208 -30.24 -1.77 -2.58
C ILE A 208 -31.54 -1.00 -2.42
N VAL A 209 -32.37 -0.95 -3.46
CA VAL A 209 -33.65 -0.23 -3.44
C VAL A 209 -34.57 -0.82 -2.38
N GLU A 210 -34.73 -2.15 -2.35
CA GLU A 210 -35.57 -2.84 -1.38
C GLU A 210 -35.14 -2.53 0.06
N ALA A 211 -33.85 -2.70 0.37
CA ALA A 211 -33.32 -2.44 1.70
C ALA A 211 -33.48 -0.96 2.14
N ILE A 212 -33.30 -0.01 1.22
CA ILE A 212 -33.48 1.42 1.49
C ILE A 212 -34.96 1.73 1.81
N LEU A 213 -35.91 1.16 1.05
CA LEU A 213 -37.33 1.40 1.24
C LEU A 213 -37.86 0.81 2.57
N GLN A 214 -37.20 -0.23 3.11
CA GLN A 214 -37.54 -0.81 4.41
C GLN A 214 -37.11 0.08 5.60
N LEU A 215 -36.21 1.04 5.41
CA LEU A 215 -35.78 1.96 6.48
C LEU A 215 -36.96 2.84 6.91
N LYS A 216 -37.33 2.74 8.20
CA LYS A 216 -38.47 3.48 8.76
C LYS A 216 -38.16 4.97 8.97
N ASN A 217 -36.94 5.28 9.40
CA ASN A 217 -36.52 6.66 9.68
C ASN A 217 -36.25 7.40 8.35
N PRO A 218 -36.99 8.48 8.03
CA PRO A 218 -36.87 9.19 6.76
C PRO A 218 -35.50 9.83 6.57
N GLN A 219 -34.87 10.31 7.64
CA GLN A 219 -33.55 10.93 7.56
C GLN A 219 -32.48 9.90 7.17
N TRP A 220 -32.49 8.72 7.77
CA TRP A 220 -31.55 7.67 7.44
C TRP A 220 -31.84 6.97 6.11
N ARG A 221 -33.12 6.96 5.69
CA ARG A 221 -33.50 6.55 4.33
C ARG A 221 -32.89 7.51 3.32
N TRP A 222 -33.01 8.82 3.55
CA TRP A 222 -32.39 9.84 2.70
C TRP A 222 -30.86 9.66 2.64
N VAL A 223 -30.19 9.46 3.78
CA VAL A 223 -28.73 9.20 3.83
C VAL A 223 -28.35 7.98 2.99
N ALA A 224 -29.05 6.85 3.15
CA ALA A 224 -28.76 5.62 2.42
C ALA A 224 -28.97 5.83 0.91
N SER A 225 -30.05 6.52 0.53
CA SER A 225 -30.37 6.85 -0.86
C SER A 225 -29.31 7.76 -1.50
N MET A 226 -28.85 8.79 -0.78
CA MET A 226 -27.77 9.66 -1.25
C MET A 226 -26.46 8.90 -1.45
N LEU A 227 -26.11 8.00 -0.51
CA LEU A 227 -24.91 7.16 -0.63
C LEU A 227 -24.99 6.24 -1.87
N ALA A 228 -26.17 5.67 -2.15
CA ALA A 228 -26.39 4.78 -3.28
C ALA A 228 -26.37 5.52 -4.61
N THR A 229 -27.01 6.70 -4.67
CA THR A 229 -27.17 7.51 -5.90
C THR A 229 -25.85 8.17 -6.32
N TYR A 230 -25.07 8.68 -5.37
CA TYR A 230 -23.88 9.48 -5.66
C TYR A 230 -22.55 8.78 -5.31
N GLY A 231 -22.57 7.57 -4.75
CA GLY A 231 -21.36 6.82 -4.44
C GLY A 231 -20.44 7.49 -3.39
N LEU A 232 -21.04 8.20 -2.45
CA LEU A 232 -20.33 8.98 -1.43
C LEU A 232 -19.61 8.10 -0.40
N ARG A 233 -18.54 8.65 0.21
CA ARG A 233 -18.05 8.07 1.47
C ARG A 233 -19.05 8.37 2.60
N PRO A 234 -19.21 7.48 3.59
CA PRO A 234 -20.24 7.67 4.64
C PRO A 234 -20.17 9.02 5.36
N HIS A 235 -18.99 9.60 5.58
CA HIS A 235 -18.85 10.91 6.22
C HIS A 235 -19.13 12.09 5.29
N GLU A 236 -19.01 11.91 3.97
CA GLU A 236 -19.18 12.99 2.99
C GLU A 236 -20.62 13.50 2.96
N ILE A 237 -21.60 12.67 3.39
CA ILE A 237 -23.00 13.06 3.49
C ILE A 237 -23.24 14.31 4.36
N PHE A 238 -22.35 14.58 5.32
CA PHE A 238 -22.41 15.74 6.21
C PHE A 238 -21.64 16.95 5.70
N HIS A 239 -21.02 16.83 4.53
CA HIS A 239 -20.19 17.86 3.89
C HIS A 239 -20.62 18.08 2.43
N LEU A 240 -21.94 18.20 2.22
CA LEU A 240 -22.51 18.40 0.87
C LEU A 240 -23.11 19.78 0.74
N ASP A 241 -22.86 20.42 -0.40
CA ASP A 241 -23.73 21.42 -0.95
C ASP A 241 -24.77 20.72 -1.86
N THR A 242 -26.03 20.85 -1.51
CA THR A 242 -27.17 20.25 -2.19
C THR A 242 -28.12 21.30 -2.78
N GLN A 243 -27.72 22.58 -2.80
CA GLN A 243 -28.58 23.68 -3.19
C GLN A 243 -29.13 23.52 -4.64
N ALA A 244 -28.27 23.11 -5.58
CA ALA A 244 -28.69 22.87 -6.96
C ALA A 244 -29.70 21.70 -7.07
N LEU A 245 -29.51 20.66 -6.23
CA LEU A 245 -30.42 19.53 -6.14
C LEU A 245 -31.77 19.94 -5.53
N GLU A 246 -31.73 20.61 -4.38
CA GLU A 246 -32.94 21.07 -3.64
C GLU A 246 -33.77 22.05 -4.46
N SER A 247 -33.14 22.99 -5.20
CA SER A 247 -33.83 23.98 -6.01
C SER A 247 -34.35 23.44 -7.37
N GLY A 248 -34.02 22.19 -7.71
CA GLY A 248 -34.39 21.61 -9.02
C GLY A 248 -33.58 22.13 -10.20
N GLN A 249 -32.51 22.93 -9.96
CA GLN A 249 -31.65 23.45 -11.03
C GLN A 249 -30.77 22.38 -11.66
N GLY A 250 -30.58 21.21 -10.96
CA GLY A 250 -29.81 20.09 -11.45
C GLY A 250 -30.03 18.85 -10.63
N SER A 251 -29.35 17.77 -11.03
CA SER A 251 -29.29 16.51 -10.27
C SER A 251 -27.90 16.26 -9.72
N PHE A 252 -26.99 17.22 -9.74
CA PHE A 252 -25.65 17.12 -9.19
C PHE A 252 -25.60 17.63 -7.75
N ILE A 253 -24.57 17.21 -7.05
CA ILE A 253 -24.21 17.69 -5.71
C ILE A 253 -22.74 18.09 -5.68
N GLU A 254 -22.36 18.92 -4.72
CA GLU A 254 -20.96 19.25 -4.48
C GLU A 254 -20.51 18.71 -3.12
N VAL A 255 -19.40 17.98 -3.13
CA VAL A 255 -18.71 17.56 -1.91
C VAL A 255 -17.72 18.64 -1.53
N LEU A 256 -17.86 19.21 -0.35
CA LEU A 256 -17.05 20.34 0.12
C LEU A 256 -15.64 19.94 0.54
N ASP A 257 -14.73 20.91 0.66
CA ASP A 257 -13.30 20.71 0.91
C ASP A 257 -12.95 20.11 2.28
N ASP A 258 -13.86 20.14 3.24
CA ASP A 258 -13.69 19.52 4.57
C ASP A 258 -13.52 17.99 4.51
N THR A 259 -13.46 17.43 3.31
CA THR A 259 -13.27 16.00 3.07
C THR A 259 -11.82 15.64 2.79
N LYS A 260 -11.49 14.36 2.87
CA LYS A 260 -10.12 13.85 2.63
C LYS A 260 -9.53 14.21 1.26
N THR A 261 -10.38 14.46 0.27
CA THR A 261 -10.01 14.51 -1.17
C THR A 261 -10.34 15.83 -1.85
N GLY A 262 -10.76 16.83 -1.08
CA GLY A 262 -11.10 18.15 -1.58
C GLY A 262 -12.48 18.22 -2.26
N GLU A 263 -12.79 19.41 -2.73
CA GLU A 263 -14.06 19.77 -3.37
C GLU A 263 -14.24 19.07 -4.71
N ARG A 264 -15.46 18.62 -4.99
CA ARG A 264 -15.79 18.00 -6.27
C ARG A 264 -17.31 17.95 -6.51
N THR A 265 -17.69 18.09 -7.76
CA THR A 265 -19.06 17.83 -8.25
C THR A 265 -19.24 16.34 -8.49
N VAL A 266 -20.39 15.79 -8.10
CA VAL A 266 -20.78 14.40 -8.36
C VAL A 266 -22.15 14.37 -9.03
N LEU A 267 -22.25 13.56 -10.09
CA LEU A 267 -23.52 13.33 -10.80
C LEU A 267 -24.07 11.94 -10.46
N PRO A 268 -25.40 11.79 -10.46
CA PRO A 268 -26.02 10.48 -10.30
C PRO A 268 -25.89 9.67 -11.60
N LEU A 269 -25.61 8.37 -11.48
CA LEU A 269 -25.63 7.47 -12.64
C LEU A 269 -27.06 7.05 -13.00
N TYR A 270 -27.95 7.00 -12.01
CA TYR A 270 -29.39 6.87 -12.19
C TYR A 270 -30.07 8.19 -11.77
N PRO A 271 -30.28 9.14 -12.68
CA PRO A 271 -31.00 10.41 -12.39
C PRO A 271 -32.41 10.14 -11.85
N GLU A 272 -33.02 9.04 -12.23
CA GLU A 272 -34.37 8.63 -11.80
C GLU A 272 -34.44 8.40 -10.28
N TRP A 273 -33.34 7.98 -9.65
CA TRP A 273 -33.28 7.78 -8.22
C TRP A 273 -33.40 9.08 -7.42
N VAL A 274 -33.09 10.21 -8.04
CA VAL A 274 -33.28 11.52 -7.42
C VAL A 274 -34.74 11.75 -7.09
N GLU A 275 -35.64 11.42 -8.01
CA GLU A 275 -37.09 11.58 -7.84
C GLU A 275 -37.68 10.39 -7.04
N GLN A 276 -37.29 9.16 -7.37
CA GLN A 276 -37.82 7.96 -6.71
C GLN A 276 -37.53 7.93 -5.21
N PHE A 277 -36.38 8.43 -4.77
CA PHE A 277 -36.02 8.53 -3.35
C PHE A 277 -36.33 9.90 -2.74
N ASN A 278 -36.97 10.80 -3.48
CA ASN A 278 -37.25 12.17 -3.03
C ASN A 278 -36.02 12.90 -2.46
N LEU A 279 -34.89 12.84 -3.19
CA LEU A 279 -33.62 13.38 -2.68
C LEU A 279 -33.57 14.91 -2.61
N ARG A 280 -34.49 15.61 -3.32
CA ARG A 280 -34.62 17.07 -3.30
C ARG A 280 -35.11 17.59 -1.96
N ASP A 281 -35.87 16.77 -1.22
CA ASP A 281 -36.29 17.06 0.16
C ASP A 281 -35.22 16.58 1.13
N LYS A 282 -34.30 17.49 1.47
CA LYS A 282 -33.15 17.18 2.33
C LYS A 282 -33.56 16.77 3.73
N GLN A 283 -33.25 15.54 4.09
CA GLN A 283 -33.55 14.93 5.39
C GLN A 283 -32.25 14.51 6.09
N LEU A 284 -31.34 15.46 6.33
CA LEU A 284 -30.07 15.16 6.97
C LEU A 284 -30.23 14.99 8.49
N PRO A 285 -29.84 13.83 9.09
CA PRO A 285 -29.92 13.65 10.53
C PRO A 285 -28.85 14.46 11.26
N GLU A 286 -29.18 14.92 12.46
CA GLU A 286 -28.20 15.47 13.38
C GLU A 286 -27.39 14.32 13.99
N VAL A 287 -26.07 14.41 13.90
CA VAL A 287 -25.13 13.45 14.49
C VAL A 287 -24.08 14.15 15.32
N SER A 288 -23.71 13.54 16.44
CA SER A 288 -22.60 14.03 17.26
C SER A 288 -21.26 13.61 16.68
N GLY A 289 -20.38 14.53 16.41
CA GLY A 289 -19.01 14.24 15.96
C GLY A 289 -18.38 15.42 15.23
N HIS A 290 -17.09 15.64 15.49
CA HIS A 290 -16.34 16.74 14.88
C HIS A 290 -15.27 16.26 13.88
N ASP A 291 -15.15 14.95 13.69
CA ASP A 291 -14.20 14.35 12.75
C ASP A 291 -14.87 13.35 11.81
N ASN A 292 -14.35 13.24 10.60
CA ASN A 292 -14.87 12.38 9.55
C ASN A 292 -14.98 10.90 9.94
N SER A 293 -14.16 10.44 10.90
CA SER A 293 -14.21 9.05 11.40
C SER A 293 -15.44 8.84 12.26
N ARG A 294 -15.81 9.81 13.11
CA ARG A 294 -17.03 9.73 13.93
C ARG A 294 -18.28 9.89 13.09
N LEU A 295 -18.29 10.87 12.18
CA LEU A 295 -19.40 11.06 11.24
C LEU A 295 -19.68 9.80 10.43
N GLY A 296 -18.68 9.24 9.75
CA GLY A 296 -18.82 7.98 9.01
C GLY A 296 -19.12 6.76 9.91
N GLY A 297 -18.62 6.80 11.15
CA GLY A 297 -18.95 5.81 12.19
C GLY A 297 -20.41 5.81 12.58
N SER A 298 -21.06 6.99 12.66
CA SER A 298 -22.49 7.13 12.94
C SER A 298 -23.33 6.49 11.84
N VAL A 299 -23.00 6.72 10.57
CA VAL A 299 -23.66 6.05 9.44
C VAL A 299 -23.48 4.54 9.51
N SER A 300 -22.25 4.06 9.74
CA SER A 300 -21.99 2.63 9.83
C SER A 300 -22.66 1.96 11.03
N LYS A 301 -22.81 2.70 12.13
CA LYS A 301 -23.55 2.24 13.31
C LYS A 301 -25.03 2.09 12.98
N HIS A 302 -25.63 3.10 12.35
CA HIS A 302 -27.06 3.05 12.00
C HIS A 302 -27.38 1.90 11.05
N PHE A 303 -26.60 1.71 9.98
CA PHE A 303 -26.77 0.56 9.06
C PHE A 303 -26.74 -0.79 9.79
N ARG A 304 -25.87 -0.94 10.79
CA ARG A 304 -25.79 -2.15 11.61
C ARG A 304 -27.00 -2.29 12.54
N ASP A 305 -27.40 -1.20 13.19
CA ASP A 305 -28.52 -1.20 14.15
C ASP A 305 -29.84 -1.50 13.43
N GLU A 306 -30.02 -1.05 12.19
CA GLU A 306 -31.16 -1.37 11.29
C GLU A 306 -30.98 -2.70 10.54
N GLN A 307 -29.92 -3.45 10.83
CA GLN A 307 -29.63 -4.75 10.21
C GLN A 307 -29.59 -4.71 8.66
N MET A 308 -29.10 -3.61 8.08
CA MET A 308 -28.94 -3.50 6.64
C MET A 308 -28.07 -4.65 6.11
N PRO A 309 -28.47 -5.32 5.00
CA PRO A 309 -27.76 -6.51 4.48
C PRO A 309 -26.36 -6.20 3.93
N PHE A 310 -26.02 -4.94 3.77
CA PHE A 310 -24.73 -4.47 3.27
C PHE A 310 -24.20 -3.30 4.10
N LYS A 311 -22.93 -2.98 3.93
CA LYS A 311 -22.28 -1.84 4.60
C LYS A 311 -22.44 -0.56 3.78
N PRO A 312 -22.43 0.63 4.42
CA PRO A 312 -22.53 1.90 3.69
C PRO A 312 -21.47 2.06 2.58
N TYR A 313 -20.28 1.49 2.80
CA TYR A 313 -19.17 1.59 1.84
C TYR A 313 -19.39 0.68 0.62
N ASP A 314 -20.22 -0.36 0.72
CA ASP A 314 -20.53 -1.24 -0.41
C ASP A 314 -21.38 -0.51 -1.45
N LEU A 315 -22.24 0.43 -1.05
CA LEU A 315 -22.99 1.32 -1.95
C LEU A 315 -22.06 2.15 -2.86
N ARG A 316 -20.93 2.60 -2.30
CA ARG A 316 -19.91 3.30 -3.08
C ARG A 316 -19.20 2.37 -4.07
N HIS A 317 -18.98 1.11 -3.70
CA HIS A 317 -18.45 0.12 -4.64
C HIS A 317 -19.45 -0.21 -5.75
N CYS A 318 -20.74 -0.32 -5.43
CA CYS A 318 -21.81 -0.51 -6.43
C CYS A 318 -21.84 0.66 -7.41
N TRP A 319 -21.76 1.88 -6.93
CA TRP A 319 -21.69 3.08 -7.81
C TRP A 319 -20.49 3.00 -8.77
N ALA A 320 -19.32 2.57 -8.31
CA ALA A 320 -18.13 2.46 -9.16
C ALA A 320 -18.26 1.35 -10.21
N VAL A 321 -18.86 0.20 -9.84
CA VAL A 321 -19.13 -0.89 -10.78
C VAL A 321 -20.17 -0.43 -11.82
N ARG A 322 -21.20 0.27 -11.38
CA ARG A 322 -22.24 0.87 -12.24
C ARG A 322 -21.61 1.87 -13.23
N ALA A 323 -20.65 2.69 -12.78
CA ALA A 323 -19.91 3.60 -13.64
C ALA A 323 -19.14 2.87 -14.76
N LEU A 324 -18.59 1.69 -14.47
CA LEU A 324 -17.96 0.84 -15.50
C LEU A 324 -19.01 0.34 -16.51
N GLN A 325 -20.15 -0.16 -16.03
CA GLN A 325 -21.25 -0.64 -16.89
C GLN A 325 -21.83 0.47 -17.77
N PHE A 326 -21.86 1.72 -17.29
CA PHE A 326 -22.27 2.88 -18.07
C PHE A 326 -21.21 3.38 -19.04
N GLY A 327 -20.03 2.76 -19.09
CA GLY A 327 -18.94 3.20 -19.94
C GLY A 327 -18.36 4.57 -19.56
N VAL A 328 -18.52 5.01 -18.31
CA VAL A 328 -17.96 6.28 -17.83
C VAL A 328 -16.44 6.22 -17.89
N PRO A 329 -15.77 7.20 -18.53
CA PRO A 329 -14.31 7.22 -18.57
C PRO A 329 -13.70 7.11 -17.16
N VAL A 330 -12.73 6.23 -16.98
CA VAL A 330 -12.08 5.93 -15.68
C VAL A 330 -11.57 7.19 -14.98
N SER A 331 -11.04 8.16 -15.73
CA SER A 331 -10.57 9.45 -15.19
C SER A 331 -11.71 10.27 -14.59
N LEU A 332 -12.89 10.25 -15.23
CA LEU A 332 -14.06 10.96 -14.77
C LEU A 332 -14.70 10.28 -13.56
N ALA A 333 -14.87 8.96 -13.61
CA ALA A 333 -15.34 8.16 -12.46
C ALA A 333 -14.44 8.36 -11.24
N ALA A 334 -13.11 8.30 -11.43
CA ALA A 334 -12.13 8.57 -10.38
C ALA A 334 -12.27 9.98 -9.79
N LYS A 335 -12.45 11.01 -10.65
CA LYS A 335 -12.68 12.40 -10.23
C LYS A 335 -13.94 12.53 -9.38
N TRP A 336 -15.09 12.00 -9.84
CA TRP A 336 -16.36 12.06 -9.10
C TRP A 336 -16.29 11.30 -7.77
N MET A 337 -15.54 10.21 -7.72
CA MET A 337 -15.30 9.48 -6.47
C MET A 337 -14.21 10.10 -5.59
N GLY A 338 -13.47 11.13 -6.04
CA GLY A 338 -12.35 11.71 -5.29
C GLY A 338 -11.25 10.69 -5.04
N HIS A 339 -10.80 9.98 -6.09
CA HIS A 339 -9.62 9.12 -6.13
C HIS A 339 -8.64 9.60 -7.18
N SER A 340 -7.38 9.15 -7.11
CA SER A 340 -6.53 9.10 -8.29
C SER A 340 -6.99 7.98 -9.22
N VAL A 341 -6.71 8.11 -10.52
CA VAL A 341 -6.99 7.07 -11.53
C VAL A 341 -6.35 5.73 -11.13
N ASP A 342 -5.11 5.77 -10.64
CA ASP A 342 -4.38 4.58 -10.17
C ASP A 342 -5.11 3.84 -9.04
N VAL A 343 -5.63 4.58 -8.04
CA VAL A 343 -6.41 4.01 -6.94
C VAL A 343 -7.72 3.42 -7.45
N HIS A 344 -8.41 4.14 -8.35
CA HIS A 344 -9.66 3.68 -8.93
C HIS A 344 -9.48 2.38 -9.71
N THR A 345 -8.54 2.36 -10.65
CA THR A 345 -8.23 1.18 -11.46
C THR A 345 -7.85 -0.02 -10.60
N LYS A 346 -6.90 0.12 -9.69
CA LYS A 346 -6.49 -0.98 -8.79
C LYS A 346 -7.61 -1.52 -7.93
N THR A 347 -8.56 -0.66 -7.54
CA THR A 347 -9.68 -1.07 -6.69
C THR A 347 -10.74 -1.81 -7.47
N TYR A 348 -11.09 -1.34 -8.69
CA TYR A 348 -12.27 -1.81 -9.42
C TYR A 348 -11.96 -2.71 -10.61
N GLN A 349 -10.70 -2.87 -11.00
CA GLN A 349 -10.31 -3.78 -12.09
C GLN A 349 -10.81 -5.23 -11.87
N ALA A 350 -10.95 -5.69 -10.63
CA ALA A 350 -11.44 -7.03 -10.32
C ALA A 350 -12.92 -7.27 -10.69
N TRP A 351 -13.69 -6.20 -10.95
CA TRP A 351 -15.10 -6.28 -11.37
C TRP A 351 -15.30 -6.16 -12.89
N ILE A 352 -14.23 -5.90 -13.65
CA ILE A 352 -14.27 -5.95 -15.11
C ILE A 352 -14.29 -7.45 -15.47
N SER A 353 -15.48 -7.96 -15.81
CA SER A 353 -15.69 -9.31 -16.32
C SER A 353 -15.89 -9.26 -17.82
N GLY A 354 -15.80 -10.42 -18.50
CA GLY A 354 -16.09 -10.50 -19.94
C GLY A 354 -17.48 -9.97 -20.29
N GLU A 355 -18.46 -10.20 -19.42
CA GLU A 355 -19.83 -9.68 -19.62
C GLU A 355 -19.88 -8.14 -19.60
N VAL A 356 -19.12 -7.50 -18.68
CA VAL A 356 -19.02 -6.05 -18.63
C VAL A 356 -18.26 -5.49 -19.84
N GLU A 357 -17.22 -6.18 -20.30
CA GLU A 357 -16.48 -5.82 -21.50
C GLU A 357 -17.39 -5.87 -22.75
N ASP A 358 -18.15 -6.96 -22.91
CA ASP A 358 -19.09 -7.13 -24.03
C ASP A 358 -20.18 -6.05 -23.99
N GLN A 359 -20.78 -5.80 -22.82
CA GLN A 359 -21.81 -4.77 -22.64
C GLN A 359 -21.30 -3.37 -23.01
N VAL A 360 -20.11 -3.00 -22.54
CA VAL A 360 -19.51 -1.68 -22.83
C VAL A 360 -19.16 -1.58 -24.31
N TYR A 361 -18.68 -2.67 -24.93
CA TYR A 361 -18.38 -2.69 -26.36
C TYR A 361 -19.65 -2.49 -27.20
N GLU A 362 -20.72 -3.23 -26.91
CA GLU A 362 -22.01 -3.09 -27.61
C GLU A 362 -22.60 -1.67 -27.46
N GLN A 363 -22.57 -1.11 -26.26
CA GLN A 363 -22.99 0.28 -26.05
C GLN A 363 -22.15 1.28 -26.86
N SER A 364 -20.84 1.02 -26.98
CA SER A 364 -19.94 1.86 -27.79
C SER A 364 -20.28 1.79 -29.28
N LEU A 365 -20.72 0.64 -29.77
CA LEU A 365 -21.16 0.47 -31.17
C LEU A 365 -22.47 1.19 -31.44
N GLN A 366 -23.38 1.28 -30.46
CA GLN A 366 -24.67 1.97 -30.57
C GLN A 366 -24.56 3.50 -30.43
N ASN A 367 -23.40 4.02 -30.04
CA ASN A 367 -23.20 5.45 -29.87
C ASN A 367 -23.28 6.18 -31.23
N LEU A 368 -24.28 7.06 -31.39
CA LEU A 368 -24.52 7.84 -32.62
C LEU A 368 -23.32 8.74 -32.98
N ASN A 369 -22.50 9.15 -32.03
CA ASN A 369 -21.32 9.97 -32.24
C ASN A 369 -20.04 9.14 -32.49
N ARG A 370 -20.14 7.83 -32.64
CA ARG A 370 -19.00 6.96 -32.93
C ARG A 370 -18.41 7.33 -34.31
N PRO A 371 -17.10 7.53 -34.39
CA PRO A 371 -16.43 7.70 -35.67
C PRO A 371 -16.70 6.50 -36.58
N GLN A 372 -17.10 6.76 -37.84
CA GLN A 372 -17.30 5.72 -38.81
C GLN A 372 -15.98 5.32 -39.45
N ALA A 373 -15.84 4.04 -39.75
CA ALA A 373 -14.65 3.53 -40.42
C ALA A 373 -14.61 4.15 -41.87
N PRO A 374 -13.43 4.55 -42.36
CA PRO A 374 -13.28 4.93 -43.75
C PRO A 374 -13.71 3.78 -44.68
N ILE A 375 -14.40 4.12 -45.76
CA ILE A 375 -14.74 3.15 -46.78
C ILE A 375 -13.44 2.68 -47.45
N VAL A 376 -13.15 1.41 -47.37
CA VAL A 376 -12.06 0.80 -48.13
C VAL A 376 -12.51 0.70 -49.57
N LYS A 377 -12.01 1.60 -50.44
CA LYS A 377 -12.20 1.44 -51.88
C LYS A 377 -11.52 0.14 -52.28
N GLN A 378 -12.30 -0.83 -52.74
CA GLN A 378 -11.70 -2.02 -53.39
C GLN A 378 -10.88 -1.50 -54.53
N VAL A 379 -9.56 -1.66 -54.48
CA VAL A 379 -8.70 -1.41 -55.62
C VAL A 379 -9.06 -2.48 -56.62
N GLU A 380 -9.54 -2.10 -57.79
CA GLU A 380 -9.73 -2.99 -58.92
C GLU A 380 -8.43 -3.65 -59.27
N VAL A 381 -8.15 -4.81 -58.65
CA VAL A 381 -7.01 -5.67 -58.99
C VAL A 381 -7.35 -6.61 -60.17
N GLU A 382 -8.63 -6.60 -60.65
CA GLU A 382 -9.08 -7.50 -61.71
C GLU A 382 -8.66 -7.10 -63.12
N ALA A 383 -8.32 -5.85 -63.41
CA ALA A 383 -8.02 -5.42 -64.80
C ALA A 383 -6.58 -5.70 -65.29
N LYS A 384 -5.66 -6.02 -64.41
CA LYS A 384 -4.26 -6.32 -64.81
C LYS A 384 -3.95 -7.78 -64.96
N THR A 385 -4.73 -8.68 -64.40
CA THR A 385 -4.51 -10.10 -64.55
C THR A 385 -5.04 -10.66 -65.87
N GLN A 386 -6.13 -10.04 -66.39
CA GLN A 386 -6.72 -10.44 -67.67
C GLN A 386 -5.85 -10.05 -68.87
N GLN A 387 -5.24 -8.84 -68.83
CA GLN A 387 -4.33 -8.40 -69.92
C GLN A 387 -2.98 -9.13 -69.98
N ASN A 388 -2.56 -9.74 -68.91
CA ASN A 388 -1.34 -10.56 -68.92
C ASN A 388 -1.59 -12.03 -69.34
N LEU A 389 -2.86 -12.48 -69.35
CA LEU A 389 -3.22 -13.80 -69.87
C LEU A 389 -3.40 -13.83 -71.37
N ASP A 390 -3.85 -12.73 -71.99
CA ASP A 390 -4.04 -12.65 -73.45
C ASP A 390 -2.74 -12.39 -74.26
N VAL A 391 -1.66 -12.00 -73.60
CA VAL A 391 -0.34 -11.79 -74.24
C VAL A 391 0.54 -13.08 -74.23
N SER A 392 0.18 -14.08 -73.36
CA SER A 392 0.98 -15.31 -73.25
C SER A 392 0.46 -16.49 -74.11
N SER A 393 -0.69 -16.31 -74.82
CA SER A 393 -1.30 -17.38 -75.62
C SER A 393 -0.86 -17.40 -77.11
N SER A 394 0.02 -16.50 -77.57
CA SER A 394 0.41 -16.40 -78.99
C SER A 394 1.85 -16.83 -79.32
N GLN A 395 2.60 -17.38 -78.41
CA GLN A 395 3.93 -17.92 -78.73
C GLN A 395 4.22 -19.11 -77.79
N PHE A 396 3.93 -20.31 -78.27
CA PHE A 396 4.73 -21.53 -78.02
C PHE A 396 4.15 -22.69 -78.80
N ASP A 397 4.74 -22.93 -79.98
CA ASP A 397 4.66 -24.21 -80.70
C ASP A 397 5.71 -25.15 -80.10
N SER A 398 5.23 -26.39 -79.86
CA SER A 398 5.95 -27.68 -79.87
C SER A 398 7.29 -27.82 -79.14
N ASP A 399 7.28 -28.55 -78.02
CA ASP A 399 8.18 -29.71 -77.80
C ASP A 399 7.63 -30.65 -76.69
N PRO A 400 7.41 -31.97 -76.98
CA PRO A 400 6.84 -32.89 -76.02
C PRO A 400 7.97 -33.72 -75.33
N ASN A 401 8.62 -33.21 -74.33
CA ASN A 401 9.38 -34.00 -73.31
C ASN A 401 10.13 -33.12 -72.32
N GLN A 402 9.44 -32.74 -71.30
CA GLN A 402 10.07 -32.42 -70.03
C GLN A 402 9.09 -32.53 -68.86
N GLU A 403 9.44 -33.42 -67.93
CA GLU A 403 8.75 -33.62 -66.62
C GLU A 403 8.70 -32.30 -65.85
N VAL A 404 7.50 -31.83 -65.52
CA VAL A 404 7.26 -30.64 -64.72
C VAL A 404 7.01 -31.03 -63.28
N ALA A 405 7.94 -30.64 -62.43
CA ALA A 405 7.80 -30.69 -60.97
C ALA A 405 6.61 -29.84 -60.49
N LYS A 406 5.81 -30.41 -59.63
CA LYS A 406 4.65 -29.73 -58.98
C LYS A 406 5.12 -28.56 -58.12
N PRO A 407 4.50 -27.38 -58.20
CA PRO A 407 4.76 -26.28 -57.25
C PRO A 407 4.12 -26.55 -55.90
N GLN A 408 4.87 -26.33 -54.83
CA GLN A 408 4.43 -26.31 -53.44
C GLN A 408 3.44 -25.15 -53.23
N SER A 409 2.28 -25.45 -52.71
CA SER A 409 1.25 -24.48 -52.30
C SER A 409 1.73 -23.65 -51.13
N LEU A 410 1.88 -22.35 -51.33
CA LEU A 410 1.91 -21.34 -50.26
C LEU A 410 0.52 -21.25 -49.63
N GLY A 411 0.44 -21.63 -48.37
CA GLY A 411 -0.77 -21.47 -47.55
C GLY A 411 -1.11 -20.02 -47.34
N LEU A 412 -2.24 -19.62 -47.84
CA LEU A 412 -2.85 -18.30 -47.60
C LEU A 412 -3.86 -18.41 -46.45
N VAL A 413 -3.53 -17.71 -45.43
CA VAL A 413 -4.38 -16.86 -44.59
C VAL A 413 -5.90 -17.02 -44.83
N GLU A 414 -6.52 -18.00 -44.18
CA GLU A 414 -7.96 -18.08 -43.93
C GLU A 414 -8.17 -18.66 -42.53
N ASP A 415 -7.99 -17.84 -41.49
CA ASP A 415 -8.29 -18.25 -40.12
C ASP A 415 -8.57 -17.07 -39.18
N PHE A 416 -9.22 -15.99 -39.65
CA PHE A 416 -9.59 -14.88 -38.78
C PHE A 416 -11.09 -14.56 -38.67
N GLN A 417 -11.97 -15.34 -39.29
CA GLN A 417 -13.41 -15.04 -39.24
C GLN A 417 -14.32 -16.14 -38.63
N VAL A 418 -13.82 -17.23 -38.08
CA VAL A 418 -14.70 -18.30 -37.56
C VAL A 418 -14.65 -18.52 -36.05
N LYS A 419 -13.92 -17.72 -35.29
CA LYS A 419 -13.89 -17.88 -33.81
C LYS A 419 -14.84 -16.95 -33.01
N ALA A 420 -15.61 -16.11 -33.66
CA ALA A 420 -16.55 -15.20 -32.98
C ALA A 420 -18.00 -15.70 -32.85
N ILE A 421 -18.37 -16.87 -33.43
CA ILE A 421 -19.78 -17.29 -33.50
C ILE A 421 -20.12 -18.59 -32.73
N MET A 422 -19.18 -19.17 -31.98
CA MET A 422 -19.53 -20.37 -31.20
C MET A 422 -19.26 -20.22 -29.71
N ARG A 423 -19.89 -19.24 -29.07
CA ARG A 423 -20.11 -19.22 -27.63
C ARG A 423 -21.53 -18.76 -27.30
N ALA A 424 -22.51 -19.50 -27.69
CA ALA A 424 -23.85 -19.36 -27.16
C ALA A 424 -24.58 -20.69 -27.28
N GLN A 425 -24.65 -21.44 -26.20
CA GLN A 425 -25.90 -21.93 -25.59
C GLN A 425 -25.59 -23.00 -24.52
N PRO A 426 -26.04 -22.86 -23.28
CA PRO A 426 -26.09 -23.98 -22.35
C PRO A 426 -27.36 -24.81 -22.62
N THR A 427 -27.18 -26.10 -22.77
CA THR A 427 -28.26 -27.12 -22.82
C THR A 427 -28.94 -27.20 -21.44
N PRO A 428 -30.28 -27.39 -21.37
CA PRO A 428 -30.97 -27.60 -20.11
C PRO A 428 -30.76 -29.07 -19.68
N SER A 429 -30.27 -29.26 -18.45
CA SER A 429 -30.28 -30.57 -17.79
C SER A 429 -31.67 -30.84 -17.19
N ALA A 430 -32.28 -31.93 -17.62
CA ALA A 430 -33.45 -32.53 -17.00
C ALA A 430 -33.09 -33.29 -15.72
N SER A 431 -34.06 -33.29 -14.81
CA SER A 431 -34.29 -33.97 -13.51
C SER A 431 -33.77 -33.34 -12.27
#